data_e7070e3bbf9793f6d4107b16252801d1
#
_entry.id   e7070e3bbf9793f6d4107b16252801d1
#
_cell.length_a   1.000
_cell.length_b   1.000
_cell.length_c   1.000
_cell.angle_alpha   90.00
_cell.angle_beta   90.00
_cell.angle_gamma   90.00
#
_symmetry.space_group_name_H-M   'P 1'
#
loop_
_entity.id
_entity.type
_entity.pdbx_description
1 polymer ?
#
loop_
_entity_poly.entity_id
_entity_poly.type
_entity_poly.pdbx_seq_one_letter_code
_entity_poly.pdbx_strand_id
1 'polypeptide(L)'
;MEIQLNEKRFKLRADLAALMEFEQETGLKFNAIGEDSSLWEVGSLIYYFAKRGAAVEGAPFEYGREDFLGLIEFNQVAYLVTAVGAIMGAADEVGEKKAKA
;
A
#
# COMPACT_ATOMS: atom_id res chain seq x y z
N MET A 1 -6.61 7.10 -3.53
CA MET A 1 -5.54 6.98 -4.55
C MET A 1 -5.74 5.72 -5.37
N GLU A 2 -5.32 5.77 -6.62
CA GLU A 2 -5.48 4.64 -7.52
C GLU A 2 -4.15 4.36 -8.19
N ILE A 3 -3.82 3.08 -8.37
CA ILE A 3 -2.63 2.68 -9.13
C ILE A 3 -3.03 1.79 -10.28
N GLN A 4 -2.18 1.72 -11.28
CA GLN A 4 -2.37 0.84 -12.42
C GLN A 4 -1.19 -0.12 -12.53
N LEU A 5 -1.49 -1.42 -12.52
CA LEU A 5 -0.51 -2.48 -12.72
C LEU A 5 -0.92 -3.25 -13.96
N ASN A 6 -0.09 -3.19 -15.00
CA ASN A 6 -0.42 -3.68 -16.33
C ASN A 6 -1.69 -2.96 -16.81
N GLU A 7 -2.74 -3.67 -17.13
CA GLU A 7 -4.00 -3.06 -17.57
C GLU A 7 -5.04 -2.98 -16.45
N LYS A 8 -4.64 -3.34 -15.24
CA LYS A 8 -5.56 -3.39 -14.10
C LYS A 8 -5.38 -2.20 -13.19
N ARG A 9 -6.49 -1.62 -12.75
CA ARG A 9 -6.50 -0.51 -11.82
C ARG A 9 -6.95 -0.96 -10.46
N PHE A 10 -6.28 -0.44 -9.44
CA PHE A 10 -6.57 -0.76 -8.06
C PHE A 10 -6.73 0.51 -7.26
N LYS A 11 -7.81 0.62 -6.52
CA LYS A 11 -7.97 1.71 -5.57
C LYS A 11 -7.28 1.33 -4.28
N LEU A 12 -6.50 2.25 -3.75
CA LEU A 12 -5.75 2.03 -2.53
C LEU A 12 -6.42 2.77 -1.38
N ARG A 13 -6.60 2.05 -0.27
CA ARG A 13 -7.12 2.64 0.94
C ARG A 13 -6.18 2.35 2.09
N ALA A 14 -5.55 3.40 2.60
CA ALA A 14 -4.59 3.31 3.69
C ALA A 14 -5.28 3.73 4.99
N ASP A 15 -6.07 2.83 5.55
CA ASP A 15 -6.70 3.06 6.85
C ASP A 15 -6.08 2.12 7.90
N LEU A 16 -6.48 2.27 9.14
CA LEU A 16 -5.91 1.47 10.22
C LEU A 16 -6.14 -0.02 10.00
N ALA A 17 -7.28 -0.39 9.44
CA ALA A 17 -7.58 -1.80 9.17
C ALA A 17 -6.57 -2.40 8.18
N ALA A 18 -6.21 -1.66 7.13
CA ALA A 18 -5.23 -2.12 6.16
C ALA A 18 -3.85 -2.27 6.80
N LEU A 19 -3.46 -1.31 7.62
CA LEU A 19 -2.15 -1.35 8.30
C LEU A 19 -2.08 -2.48 9.30
N MET A 20 -3.16 -2.72 10.04
CA MET A 20 -3.21 -3.83 10.99
C MET A 20 -3.07 -5.17 10.28
N GLU A 21 -3.78 -5.36 9.19
CA GLU A 21 -3.69 -6.60 8.43
C GLU A 21 -2.28 -6.79 7.87
N PHE A 22 -1.68 -5.72 7.34
CA PHE A 22 -0.31 -5.76 6.86
C PHE A 22 0.64 -6.23 7.96
N GLU A 23 0.56 -5.64 9.13
CA GLU A 23 1.47 -5.98 10.24
C GLU A 23 1.24 -7.40 10.75
N GLN A 24 -0.02 -7.83 10.85
CA GLN A 24 -0.36 -9.16 11.33
C GLN A 24 0.08 -10.25 10.36
N GLU A 25 -0.10 -10.01 9.06
CA GLU A 25 0.22 -11.02 8.05
C GLU A 25 1.70 -11.07 7.71
N THR A 26 2.40 -9.97 7.79
CA THR A 26 3.82 -9.92 7.38
C THR A 26 4.78 -9.90 8.55
N GLY A 27 4.33 -9.54 9.73
CA GLY A 27 5.22 -9.33 10.88
C GLY A 27 6.02 -8.05 10.81
N LEU A 28 5.81 -7.23 9.78
CA LEU A 28 6.53 -5.97 9.60
C LEU A 28 5.74 -4.82 10.23
N LYS A 29 6.47 -3.78 10.62
CA LYS A 29 5.85 -2.55 11.10
C LYS A 29 5.71 -1.59 9.92
N PHE A 30 4.51 -1.01 9.72
CA PHE A 30 4.31 -0.12 8.58
C PHE A 30 5.23 1.10 8.63
N ASN A 31 5.53 1.61 9.83
CA ASN A 31 6.39 2.78 9.98
C ASN A 31 7.86 2.48 9.74
N ALA A 32 8.24 1.22 9.58
CA ALA A 32 9.59 0.83 9.19
C ALA A 32 9.75 0.75 7.67
N ILE A 33 8.65 0.85 6.91
CA ILE A 33 8.72 0.83 5.45
C ILE A 33 9.20 2.19 4.95
N GLY A 34 10.26 2.19 4.17
CA GLY A 34 10.85 3.40 3.65
C GLY A 34 11.73 3.11 2.46
N GLU A 35 12.64 4.04 2.15
CA GLU A 35 13.50 3.95 0.98
C GLU A 35 14.41 2.72 0.98
N ASP A 36 14.80 2.27 2.18
CA ASP A 36 15.68 1.12 2.32
C ASP A 36 14.92 -0.21 2.37
N SER A 37 13.60 -0.17 2.27
CA SER A 37 12.81 -1.40 2.31
C SER A 37 12.98 -2.20 1.04
N SER A 38 12.87 -3.53 1.16
CA SER A 38 12.94 -4.39 -0.01
C SER A 38 11.66 -4.23 -0.83
N LEU A 39 11.74 -4.66 -2.09
CA LEU A 39 10.62 -4.51 -3.04
C LEU A 39 9.40 -5.30 -2.58
N TRP A 40 9.60 -6.48 -2.01
CA TRP A 40 8.46 -7.28 -1.55
C TRP A 40 7.77 -6.64 -0.36
N GLU A 41 8.49 -5.91 0.48
CA GLU A 41 7.91 -5.19 1.62
C GLU A 41 6.99 -4.06 1.13
N VAL A 42 7.49 -3.25 0.21
CA VAL A 42 6.72 -2.16 -0.37
C VAL A 42 5.52 -2.70 -1.15
N GLY A 43 5.73 -3.72 -1.96
CA GLY A 43 4.67 -4.36 -2.73
C GLY A 43 3.59 -4.96 -1.84
N SER A 44 4.00 -5.58 -0.73
CA SER A 44 3.06 -6.17 0.22
C SER A 44 2.18 -5.09 0.86
N LEU A 45 2.76 -3.97 1.22
CA LEU A 45 1.99 -2.86 1.79
C LEU A 45 0.93 -2.39 0.79
N ILE A 46 1.31 -2.24 -0.46
CA ILE A 46 0.37 -1.83 -1.52
C ILE A 46 -0.71 -2.90 -1.71
N TYR A 47 -0.36 -4.16 -1.62
CA TYR A 47 -1.32 -5.25 -1.71
C TYR A 47 -2.45 -5.08 -0.66
N TYR A 48 -2.09 -4.80 0.59
CA TYR A 48 -3.10 -4.64 1.63
C TYR A 48 -3.92 -3.38 1.45
N PHE A 49 -3.32 -2.31 0.92
CA PHE A 49 -4.08 -1.10 0.57
C PHE A 49 -5.07 -1.37 -0.55
N ALA A 50 -4.68 -2.15 -1.57
CA ALA A 50 -5.58 -2.50 -2.68
C ALA A 50 -6.70 -3.43 -2.21
N LYS A 51 -6.37 -4.40 -1.39
CA LYS A 51 -7.35 -5.30 -0.81
C LYS A 51 -8.39 -4.54 0.00
N ARG A 52 -7.92 -3.58 0.82
CA ARG A 52 -8.81 -2.75 1.62
C ARG A 52 -9.69 -1.84 0.76
N GLY A 53 -9.10 -1.26 -0.29
CA GLY A 53 -9.86 -0.41 -1.21
C GLY A 53 -11.01 -1.17 -1.86
N ALA A 54 -10.77 -2.40 -2.29
CA ALA A 54 -11.80 -3.24 -2.86
C ALA A 54 -12.87 -3.59 -1.82
N ALA A 55 -12.47 -3.92 -0.60
CA ALA A 55 -13.41 -4.27 0.46
C ALA A 55 -14.35 -3.13 0.79
N VAL A 56 -13.83 -1.91 0.86
CA VAL A 56 -14.64 -0.72 1.16
C VAL A 56 -15.68 -0.46 0.06
N GLU A 57 -15.34 -0.76 -1.17
CA GLU A 57 -16.26 -0.57 -2.30
C GLU A 57 -17.18 -1.75 -2.53
N GLY A 58 -16.98 -2.85 -1.82
CA GLY A 58 -17.75 -4.07 -2.06
C GLY A 58 -17.37 -4.75 -3.37
N ALA A 59 -16.18 -4.45 -3.91
CA ALA A 59 -15.70 -5.04 -5.15
C ALA A 59 -14.95 -6.33 -4.86
N PRO A 60 -14.99 -7.31 -5.78
CA PRO A 60 -14.24 -8.55 -5.58
C PRO A 60 -12.74 -8.29 -5.67
N PHE A 61 -11.97 -9.01 -4.85
CA PHE A 61 -10.52 -8.94 -4.87
C PHE A 61 -9.99 -10.36 -4.66
N GLU A 62 -9.69 -11.01 -5.77
CA GLU A 62 -9.38 -12.43 -5.78
C GLU A 62 -7.87 -12.74 -5.81
N TYR A 63 -7.04 -11.75 -5.51
CA TYR A 63 -5.60 -11.92 -5.53
C TYR A 63 -5.08 -12.33 -4.17
N GLY A 64 -4.25 -13.38 -4.13
CA GLY A 64 -3.38 -13.61 -3.01
C GLY A 64 -2.19 -12.65 -3.08
N ARG A 65 -1.42 -12.57 -1.99
CA ARG A 65 -0.29 -11.64 -1.96
C ARG A 65 0.74 -11.95 -3.06
N GLU A 66 1.08 -13.21 -3.24
CA GLU A 66 2.04 -13.60 -4.28
C GLU A 66 1.53 -13.29 -5.68
N ASP A 67 0.24 -13.54 -5.92
CA ASP A 67 -0.35 -13.27 -7.22
C ASP A 67 -0.34 -11.78 -7.52
N PHE A 68 -0.64 -10.96 -6.54
CA PHE A 68 -0.64 -9.51 -6.69
C PHE A 68 0.79 -9.02 -6.94
N LEU A 69 1.76 -9.51 -6.17
CA LEU A 69 3.15 -9.13 -6.36
C LEU A 69 3.65 -9.51 -7.76
N GLY A 70 3.13 -10.60 -8.30
CA GLY A 70 3.47 -11.02 -9.66
C GLY A 70 2.96 -10.09 -10.75
N LEU A 71 2.03 -9.19 -10.45
CA LEU A 71 1.56 -8.18 -11.39
C LEU A 71 2.53 -7.01 -11.50
N ILE A 72 3.42 -6.85 -10.54
CA ILE A 72 4.35 -5.73 -10.48
C ILE A 72 5.56 -6.03 -11.36
N GLU A 73 5.77 -5.20 -12.37
CA GLU A 73 6.94 -5.33 -13.21
C GLU A 73 8.09 -4.51 -12.64
N PHE A 74 9.30 -4.92 -12.97
CA PHE A 74 10.51 -4.29 -12.45
C PHE A 74 10.53 -2.78 -12.73
N ASN A 75 10.05 -2.37 -13.89
CA ASN A 75 10.04 -0.95 -14.27
C ASN A 75 8.98 -0.13 -13.53
N GLN A 76 8.09 -0.78 -12.76
CA GLN A 76 7.05 -0.09 -12.01
C GLN A 76 7.45 0.18 -10.56
N VAL A 77 8.58 -0.32 -10.12
CA VAL A 77 8.99 -0.24 -8.72
C VAL A 77 9.09 1.21 -8.24
N ALA A 78 9.74 2.09 -9.03
CA ALA A 78 9.86 3.50 -8.65
C ALA A 78 8.50 4.17 -8.52
N TYR A 79 7.57 3.84 -9.40
CA TYR A 79 6.20 4.34 -9.35
C TYR A 79 5.51 3.91 -8.06
N LEU A 80 5.67 2.66 -7.65
CA LEU A 80 5.04 2.15 -6.44
C LEU A 80 5.64 2.73 -5.18
N VAL A 81 6.96 2.92 -5.14
CA VAL A 81 7.63 3.58 -4.02
C VAL A 81 7.09 5.00 -3.87
N THR A 82 6.93 5.71 -4.98
CA THR A 82 6.36 7.06 -4.98
C THR A 82 4.93 7.04 -4.46
N ALA A 83 4.13 6.06 -4.86
CA ALA A 83 2.74 5.95 -4.41
C ALA A 83 2.66 5.72 -2.90
N VAL A 84 3.49 4.83 -2.36
CA VAL A 84 3.53 4.60 -0.91
C VAL A 84 3.96 5.87 -0.18
N GLY A 85 4.98 6.54 -0.68
CA GLY A 85 5.45 7.79 -0.09
C GLY A 85 4.37 8.86 -0.06
N ALA A 86 3.59 8.98 -1.13
CA ALA A 86 2.51 9.95 -1.20
C ALA A 86 1.41 9.64 -0.17
N ILE A 87 1.04 8.37 -0.02
CA ILE A 87 0.04 7.96 0.95
C ILE A 87 0.52 8.21 2.37
N MET A 88 1.73 7.78 2.68
CA MET A 88 2.28 7.91 4.03
C MET A 88 2.66 9.35 4.35
N GLY A 89 3.15 10.09 3.36
CA GLY A 89 3.45 11.50 3.52
C GLY A 89 2.22 12.34 3.80
N ALA A 90 1.11 12.04 3.16
CA ALA A 90 -0.15 12.73 3.44
C ALA A 90 -0.62 12.46 4.87
N ALA A 91 -0.46 11.21 5.34
CA ALA A 91 -0.81 10.86 6.71
C ALA A 91 0.09 11.58 7.71
N ASP A 92 1.39 11.68 7.41
CA ASP A 92 2.35 12.40 8.25
C ASP A 92 2.02 13.89 8.31
N GLU A 93 1.67 14.50 7.19
CA GLU A 93 1.29 15.90 7.15
C GLU A 93 0.08 16.19 8.04
N VAL A 94 -0.91 15.33 7.99
CA VAL A 94 -2.09 15.46 8.84
C VAL A 94 -1.68 15.34 10.31
N GLY A 95 -0.82 14.38 10.62
CA GLY A 95 -0.30 14.19 11.97
C GLY A 95 0.49 15.40 12.46
N GLU A 96 1.36 15.94 11.62
CA GLU A 96 2.14 17.13 11.96
C GLU A 96 1.26 18.34 12.21
N LYS A 97 0.24 18.55 11.39
CA LYS A 97 -0.69 19.65 11.59
C LYS A 97 -1.41 19.55 12.92
N LYS A 98 -1.81 18.34 13.31
CA LYS A 98 -2.43 18.11 14.62
C LYS A 98 -1.44 18.38 15.75
N ALA A 99 -0.20 17.97 15.58
CA ALA A 99 0.82 18.18 16.59
C ALA A 99 1.15 19.65 16.79
N LYS A 100 1.08 20.43 15.72
CA LYS A 100 1.35 21.87 15.78
C LYS A 100 0.18 22.69 16.31
N ALA A 101 -1.00 22.14 16.21
CA ALA A 101 -2.19 22.82 16.69
C ALA A 101 -2.36 22.65 18.20
#